data_a3addc3cf6d21930387e197151bf4dab
#
_entry.id   a3addc3cf6d21930387e197151bf4dab
#
_cell.length_a   1.000
_cell.length_b   1.000
_cell.length_c   1.000
_cell.angle_alpha   90.00
_cell.angle_beta   90.00
_cell.angle_gamma   90.00
#
_symmetry.space_group_name_H-M   'P 1'
#
loop_
_entity.id
_entity.type
_entity.pdbx_description
1 polymer ?
#
loop_
_entity_poly.entity_id
_entity_poly.type
_entity_poly.pdbx_seq_one_letter_code
_entity_poly.pdbx_strand_id
1 'polypeptide(L)'
;MNKSEINPVQMLKEPSAWLGAIAIGLAIVNLAILWKIDDQAHLGMSVLFWLPVGSLIWEKRQELNLKSDRIGSFIGALLIGLFLFTILSMPAKLSGRLDTYEPTLRLMPFISGLGVALIASGIKGLKQYKSQLIILFFLGIPAVIIKDLLKIDISPFTAKISAFMLWYTGHELVLEDVFIYLPGGSIKVYEGCSGIESMTYLLGLSVVCLIMFPLERFNQRLHKLLIVSFALTTGFIVNAVRVALMAILAASSNIEAFDYWHEGDGSLIFGMIAVGIFGLFYMFLLKQDELNPQDPVES
;
A
#
# COMPACT_ATOMS: atom_id res chain seq x y z
N MET A 1 22.96 17.55 33.02
CA MET A 1 22.78 16.90 31.71
C MET A 1 23.45 17.81 30.67
N ASN A 2 24.64 17.43 30.21
CA ASN A 2 25.41 18.21 29.27
C ASN A 2 24.82 18.03 27.88
N LYS A 3 24.15 19.03 27.32
CA LYS A 3 23.81 19.07 25.88
C LYS A 3 25.12 19.22 25.14
N SER A 4 25.75 18.11 24.73
CA SER A 4 26.80 18.15 23.75
C SER A 4 26.25 18.83 22.50
N GLU A 5 26.72 19.99 22.15
CA GLU A 5 26.46 20.65 20.86
C GLU A 5 26.77 19.64 19.75
N ILE A 6 25.72 19.17 19.09
CA ILE A 6 25.86 18.24 17.98
C ILE A 6 26.50 19.03 16.84
N ASN A 7 27.79 18.79 16.62
CA ASN A 7 28.52 19.42 15.53
C ASN A 7 27.99 18.84 14.17
N PRO A 8 27.31 19.62 13.35
CA PRO A 8 26.67 19.13 12.10
C PRO A 8 27.69 18.51 11.13
N VAL A 9 28.95 18.94 11.19
CA VAL A 9 30.04 18.39 10.36
C VAL A 9 30.45 16.98 10.82
N GLN A 10 30.32 16.66 12.10
CA GLN A 10 30.57 15.31 12.60
C GLN A 10 29.45 14.34 12.23
N MET A 11 28.21 14.79 12.27
CA MET A 11 27.06 13.97 11.81
C MET A 11 27.18 13.54 10.33
N LEU A 12 27.67 14.44 9.46
CA LEU A 12 27.87 14.13 8.04
C LEU A 12 28.98 13.10 7.77
N LYS A 13 29.86 12.82 8.77
CA LYS A 13 30.91 11.79 8.64
C LYS A 13 30.43 10.39 9.04
N GLU A 14 29.24 10.27 9.65
CA GLU A 14 28.74 8.98 10.07
C GLU A 14 28.08 8.21 8.91
N PRO A 15 28.40 6.91 8.70
CA PRO A 15 27.77 6.09 7.69
C PRO A 15 26.24 6.04 7.81
N SER A 16 25.70 6.13 9.01
CA SER A 16 24.28 6.18 9.32
C SER A 16 23.57 7.37 8.68
N ALA A 17 24.22 8.56 8.68
CA ALA A 17 23.66 9.77 8.08
C ALA A 17 23.55 9.64 6.55
N TRP A 18 24.59 9.13 5.89
CA TRP A 18 24.59 8.93 4.44
C TRP A 18 23.58 7.87 4.00
N LEU A 19 23.48 6.75 4.71
CA LEU A 19 22.48 5.71 4.44
C LEU A 19 21.07 6.23 4.63
N GLY A 20 20.84 7.01 5.68
CA GLY A 20 19.55 7.68 5.91
C GLY A 20 19.21 8.68 4.79
N ALA A 21 20.19 9.49 4.35
CA ALA A 21 19.99 10.42 3.23
C ALA A 21 19.67 9.70 1.92
N ILE A 22 20.34 8.58 1.61
CA ILE A 22 20.04 7.76 0.44
C ILE A 22 18.62 7.18 0.54
N ALA A 23 18.24 6.61 1.69
CA ALA A 23 16.91 6.04 1.89
C ALA A 23 15.79 7.09 1.71
N ILE A 24 15.97 8.28 2.32
CA ILE A 24 15.04 9.40 2.18
C ILE A 24 14.99 9.88 0.72
N GLY A 25 16.16 10.02 0.07
CA GLY A 25 16.22 10.43 -1.34
C GLY A 25 15.48 9.47 -2.26
N LEU A 26 15.65 8.15 -2.07
CA LEU A 26 14.93 7.13 -2.85
C LEU A 26 13.42 7.15 -2.58
N ALA A 27 13.00 7.37 -1.32
CA ALA A 27 11.59 7.54 -0.99
C ALA A 27 10.99 8.78 -1.66
N ILE A 28 11.70 9.92 -1.60
CA ILE A 28 11.27 11.18 -2.26
C ILE A 28 11.16 10.98 -3.78
N VAL A 29 12.14 10.32 -4.40
CA VAL A 29 12.11 10.03 -5.85
C VAL A 29 10.91 9.17 -6.21
N ASN A 30 10.62 8.12 -5.42
CA ASN A 30 9.43 7.28 -5.62
C ASN A 30 8.14 8.11 -5.53
N LEU A 31 7.97 8.90 -4.46
CA LEU A 31 6.80 9.75 -4.28
C LEU A 31 6.67 10.82 -5.38
N ALA A 32 7.79 11.42 -5.82
CA ALA A 32 7.78 12.41 -6.89
C ALA A 32 7.35 11.85 -8.24
N ILE A 33 7.68 10.57 -8.52
CA ILE A 33 7.23 9.89 -9.73
C ILE A 33 5.72 9.64 -9.65
N LEU A 34 5.22 9.11 -8.53
CA LEU A 34 3.80 8.86 -8.32
C LEU A 34 2.99 10.15 -8.45
N TRP A 35 3.50 11.25 -7.91
CA TRP A 35 2.91 12.58 -8.11
C TRP A 35 2.88 12.99 -9.59
N LYS A 36 3.98 12.77 -10.32
CA LYS A 36 4.10 13.16 -11.73
C LYS A 36 3.17 12.36 -12.66
N ILE A 37 2.89 11.11 -12.34
CA ILE A 37 1.98 10.25 -13.12
C ILE A 37 0.52 10.36 -12.70
N ASP A 38 0.25 11.21 -11.69
CA ASP A 38 -1.08 11.45 -11.12
C ASP A 38 -1.75 10.23 -10.49
N ASP A 39 -0.95 9.27 -10.01
CA ASP A 39 -1.46 8.12 -9.23
C ASP A 39 -1.57 8.51 -7.75
N GLN A 40 -2.59 9.29 -7.44
CA GLN A 40 -2.80 9.85 -6.11
C GLN A 40 -3.13 8.78 -5.06
N ALA A 41 -3.81 7.69 -5.45
CA ALA A 41 -4.16 6.60 -4.55
C ALA A 41 -2.90 5.86 -4.09
N HIS A 42 -2.02 5.49 -5.02
CA HIS A 42 -0.75 4.85 -4.69
C HIS A 42 0.22 5.80 -3.99
N LEU A 43 0.20 7.08 -4.32
CA LEU A 43 0.98 8.11 -3.62
C LEU A 43 0.57 8.19 -2.14
N GLY A 44 -0.73 8.34 -1.86
CA GLY A 44 -1.25 8.40 -0.49
C GLY A 44 -0.91 7.16 0.33
N MET A 45 -1.11 5.98 -0.25
CA MET A 45 -0.72 4.72 0.38
C MET A 45 0.79 4.61 0.58
N SER A 46 1.60 5.06 -0.39
CA SER A 46 3.07 5.07 -0.24
C SER A 46 3.51 5.92 0.95
N VAL A 47 2.94 7.10 1.15
CA VAL A 47 3.21 7.93 2.34
C VAL A 47 2.85 7.19 3.63
N LEU A 48 1.65 6.58 3.69
CA LEU A 48 1.20 5.81 4.85
C LEU A 48 2.12 4.62 5.19
N PHE A 49 2.85 4.07 4.23
CA PHE A 49 3.79 2.96 4.44
C PHE A 49 5.21 3.44 4.73
N TRP A 50 5.68 4.53 4.09
CA TRP A 50 7.00 5.06 4.35
C TRP A 50 7.14 5.68 5.75
N LEU A 51 6.09 6.27 6.30
CA LEU A 51 6.10 6.84 7.66
C LEU A 51 6.40 5.77 8.73
N PRO A 52 5.69 4.62 8.81
CA PRO A 52 6.02 3.53 9.72
C PRO A 52 7.44 2.98 9.52
N VAL A 53 7.87 2.82 8.27
CA VAL A 53 9.24 2.36 7.97
C VAL A 53 10.28 3.32 8.56
N GLY A 54 10.09 4.63 8.33
CA GLY A 54 10.96 5.66 8.90
C GLY A 54 10.94 5.66 10.43
N SER A 55 9.77 5.56 11.05
CA SER A 55 9.61 5.49 12.51
C SER A 55 10.34 4.29 13.11
N LEU A 56 10.17 3.09 12.54
CA LEU A 56 10.82 1.86 13.01
C LEU A 56 12.35 1.90 12.86
N ILE A 57 12.86 2.54 11.78
CA ILE A 57 14.30 2.74 11.61
C ILE A 57 14.82 3.74 12.64
N TRP A 58 14.08 4.83 12.85
CA TRP A 58 14.47 5.86 13.80
C TRP A 58 14.53 5.35 15.25
N GLU A 59 13.56 4.54 15.65
CA GLU A 59 13.50 3.90 16.96
C GLU A 59 14.72 3.01 17.21
N LYS A 60 15.10 2.18 16.23
CA LYS A 60 16.19 1.21 16.34
C LYS A 60 17.55 1.74 15.88
N ARG A 61 17.66 3.01 15.52
CA ARG A 61 18.87 3.57 14.86
C ARG A 61 20.17 3.34 15.60
N GLN A 62 20.13 3.28 16.94
CA GLN A 62 21.33 3.07 17.77
C GLN A 62 21.70 1.59 17.93
N GLU A 63 20.77 0.69 17.68
CA GLU A 63 20.94 -0.77 17.80
C GLU A 63 21.38 -1.40 16.47
N LEU A 64 21.22 -0.66 15.35
CA LEU A 64 21.53 -1.17 14.02
C LEU A 64 23.02 -1.44 13.85
N ASN A 65 23.34 -2.68 13.47
CA ASN A 65 24.71 -3.05 13.09
C ASN A 65 24.94 -2.75 11.61
N LEU A 66 25.61 -1.65 11.33
CA LEU A 66 25.90 -1.15 9.98
C LEU A 66 27.19 -1.77 9.39
N LYS A 67 27.44 -3.05 9.64
CA LYS A 67 28.56 -3.79 9.07
C LYS A 67 28.10 -4.61 7.89
N SER A 68 28.33 -4.09 6.68
CA SER A 68 28.01 -4.79 5.44
C SER A 68 29.14 -5.72 4.99
N ASP A 69 28.76 -6.77 4.28
CA ASP A 69 29.70 -7.62 3.54
C ASP A 69 29.80 -7.16 2.06
N ARG A 70 30.92 -7.49 1.40
CA ARG A 70 31.18 -7.05 0.01
C ARG A 70 30.09 -7.51 -0.96
N ILE A 71 29.57 -8.74 -0.79
CA ILE A 71 28.53 -9.30 -1.66
C ILE A 71 27.22 -8.56 -1.44
N GLY A 72 26.81 -8.36 -0.18
CA GLY A 72 25.61 -7.62 0.15
C GLY A 72 25.64 -6.19 -0.38
N SER A 73 26.77 -5.48 -0.19
CA SER A 73 26.95 -4.12 -0.71
C SER A 73 26.86 -4.07 -2.24
N PHE A 74 27.45 -5.04 -2.93
CA PHE A 74 27.41 -5.11 -4.40
C PHE A 74 25.98 -5.36 -4.90
N ILE A 75 25.26 -6.34 -4.33
CA ILE A 75 23.88 -6.63 -4.68
C ILE A 75 22.99 -5.42 -4.37
N GLY A 76 23.15 -4.80 -3.21
CA GLY A 76 22.39 -3.62 -2.85
C GLY A 76 22.62 -2.43 -3.80
N ALA A 77 23.87 -2.17 -4.19
CA ALA A 77 24.20 -1.16 -5.19
C ALA A 77 23.59 -1.49 -6.58
N LEU A 78 23.60 -2.76 -6.97
CA LEU A 78 22.98 -3.22 -8.22
C LEU A 78 21.45 -2.98 -8.20
N LEU A 79 20.76 -3.28 -7.09
CA LEU A 79 19.33 -3.05 -6.94
C LEU A 79 18.98 -1.56 -7.01
N ILE A 80 19.75 -0.69 -6.34
CA ILE A 80 19.55 0.76 -6.42
C ILE A 80 19.89 1.27 -7.82
N GLY A 81 20.94 0.76 -8.45
CA GLY A 81 21.29 1.07 -9.83
C GLY A 81 20.19 0.69 -10.81
N LEU A 82 19.59 -0.49 -10.65
CA LEU A 82 18.43 -0.95 -11.44
C LEU A 82 17.22 -0.04 -11.22
N PHE A 83 16.93 0.33 -9.98
CA PHE A 83 15.88 1.29 -9.65
C PHE A 83 16.08 2.62 -10.38
N LEU A 84 17.26 3.23 -10.26
CA LEU A 84 17.58 4.50 -10.90
C LEU A 84 17.57 4.39 -12.44
N PHE A 85 18.12 3.31 -12.99
CA PHE A 85 18.11 3.05 -14.43
C PHE A 85 16.67 2.97 -14.96
N THR A 86 15.79 2.26 -14.26
CA THR A 86 14.39 2.13 -14.67
C THR A 86 13.69 3.50 -14.70
N ILE A 87 13.91 4.33 -13.66
CA ILE A 87 13.36 5.69 -13.60
C ILE A 87 13.87 6.56 -14.74
N LEU A 88 15.19 6.55 -14.98
CA LEU A 88 15.80 7.36 -16.03
C LEU A 88 15.39 6.91 -17.43
N SER A 89 15.02 5.64 -17.59
CA SER A 89 14.56 5.06 -18.84
C SER A 89 13.06 5.30 -19.09
N MET A 90 12.32 5.79 -18.09
CA MET A 90 10.90 6.10 -18.27
C MET A 90 10.72 7.31 -19.20
N PRO A 91 9.83 7.22 -20.19
CA PRO A 91 9.56 8.34 -21.08
C PRO A 91 9.00 9.53 -20.31
N ALA A 92 9.38 10.75 -20.73
CA ALA A 92 8.94 11.99 -20.06
C ALA A 92 7.40 12.18 -20.08
N LYS A 93 6.71 11.56 -21.04
CA LYS A 93 5.25 11.48 -21.12
C LYS A 93 4.81 10.04 -21.02
N LEU A 94 4.33 9.63 -19.85
CA LEU A 94 3.76 8.30 -19.60
C LEU A 94 2.32 8.14 -20.12
N SER A 95 1.72 9.20 -20.66
CA SER A 95 0.35 9.17 -21.17
C SER A 95 0.14 8.00 -22.14
N GLY A 96 -0.76 7.07 -21.77
CA GLY A 96 -1.11 5.88 -22.55
C GLY A 96 -0.19 4.66 -22.35
N ARG A 97 0.80 4.70 -21.45
CA ARG A 97 1.70 3.57 -21.13
C ARG A 97 1.81 3.25 -19.63
N LEU A 98 0.91 3.77 -18.83
CA LEU A 98 0.91 3.55 -17.37
C LEU A 98 0.86 2.06 -17.04
N ASP A 99 -0.01 1.31 -17.70
CA ASP A 99 -0.18 -0.14 -17.48
C ASP A 99 1.13 -0.92 -17.66
N THR A 100 2.01 -0.48 -18.56
CA THR A 100 3.29 -1.15 -18.81
C THR A 100 4.28 -0.95 -17.66
N TYR A 101 4.25 0.20 -16.99
CA TYR A 101 5.19 0.55 -15.92
C TYR A 101 4.62 0.33 -14.51
N GLU A 102 3.30 0.16 -14.38
CA GLU A 102 2.61 -0.01 -13.10
C GLU A 102 3.24 -1.10 -12.21
N PRO A 103 3.49 -2.34 -12.69
CA PRO A 103 4.11 -3.37 -11.87
C PRO A 103 5.48 -2.96 -11.34
N THR A 104 6.28 -2.30 -12.19
CA THR A 104 7.63 -1.84 -11.83
C THR A 104 7.57 -0.76 -10.75
N LEU A 105 6.68 0.23 -10.88
CA LEU A 105 6.49 1.29 -9.90
C LEU A 105 6.08 0.73 -8.53
N ARG A 106 5.22 -0.28 -8.53
CA ARG A 106 4.77 -0.97 -7.31
C ARG A 106 5.87 -1.78 -6.62
N LEU A 107 6.86 -2.28 -7.36
CA LEU A 107 8.01 -3.01 -6.81
C LEU A 107 9.09 -2.09 -6.26
N MET A 108 9.18 -0.85 -6.75
CA MET A 108 10.26 0.09 -6.44
C MET A 108 10.49 0.35 -4.95
N PRO A 109 9.46 0.57 -4.10
CA PRO A 109 9.68 0.79 -2.67
C PRO A 109 10.40 -0.37 -1.99
N PHE A 110 10.00 -1.60 -2.31
CA PHE A 110 10.62 -2.80 -1.75
C PHE A 110 12.05 -3.00 -2.26
N ILE A 111 12.29 -2.84 -3.57
CA ILE A 111 13.62 -3.00 -4.18
C ILE A 111 14.59 -1.96 -3.62
N SER A 112 14.18 -0.70 -3.51
CA SER A 112 15.02 0.36 -2.96
C SER A 112 15.31 0.15 -1.48
N GLY A 113 14.31 -0.21 -0.68
CA GLY A 113 14.49 -0.53 0.74
C GLY A 113 15.41 -1.73 0.97
N LEU A 114 15.24 -2.80 0.18
CA LEU A 114 16.12 -3.97 0.21
C LEU A 114 17.55 -3.61 -0.19
N GLY A 115 17.72 -2.79 -1.23
CA GLY A 115 19.03 -2.31 -1.68
C GLY A 115 19.76 -1.53 -0.59
N VAL A 116 19.07 -0.59 0.06
CA VAL A 116 19.65 0.20 1.17
C VAL A 116 20.01 -0.71 2.37
N ALA A 117 19.12 -1.63 2.75
CA ALA A 117 19.37 -2.55 3.85
C ALA A 117 20.59 -3.46 3.60
N LEU A 118 20.77 -3.93 2.35
CA LEU A 118 21.94 -4.71 1.94
C LEU A 118 23.25 -3.89 1.98
N ILE A 119 23.22 -2.64 1.52
CA ILE A 119 24.40 -1.75 1.61
C ILE A 119 24.72 -1.45 3.08
N ALA A 120 23.70 -1.24 3.91
CA ALA A 120 23.88 -0.89 5.32
C ALA A 120 24.47 -2.04 6.14
N SER A 121 23.97 -3.26 5.98
CA SER A 121 24.22 -4.35 6.94
C SER A 121 24.52 -5.71 6.31
N GLY A 122 24.59 -5.78 4.97
CA GLY A 122 24.85 -7.01 4.22
C GLY A 122 23.73 -8.04 4.36
N ILE A 123 23.95 -9.22 3.77
CA ILE A 123 22.95 -10.30 3.73
C ILE A 123 22.58 -10.78 5.13
N LYS A 124 23.58 -10.96 6.02
CA LYS A 124 23.33 -11.42 7.39
C LYS A 124 22.59 -10.41 8.24
N GLY A 125 22.78 -9.11 7.94
CA GLY A 125 22.15 -8.00 8.64
C GLY A 125 20.70 -7.72 8.22
N LEU A 126 20.19 -8.31 7.13
CA LEU A 126 18.80 -8.11 6.66
C LEU A 126 17.74 -8.41 7.72
N LYS A 127 18.04 -9.33 8.65
CA LYS A 127 17.11 -9.69 9.74
C LYS A 127 16.71 -8.49 10.61
N GLN A 128 17.57 -7.46 10.71
CA GLN A 128 17.29 -6.23 11.49
C GLN A 128 16.17 -5.41 10.86
N TYR A 129 16.01 -5.49 9.53
CA TYR A 129 15.04 -4.72 8.74
C TYR A 129 13.79 -5.53 8.37
N LYS A 130 13.56 -6.68 9.05
CA LYS A 130 12.46 -7.58 8.71
C LYS A 130 11.10 -6.87 8.69
N SER A 131 10.78 -6.10 9.71
CA SER A 131 9.50 -5.37 9.81
C SER A 131 9.34 -4.35 8.69
N GLN A 132 10.39 -3.56 8.45
CA GLN A 132 10.41 -2.53 7.39
C GLN A 132 10.25 -3.14 6.00
N LEU A 133 10.98 -4.23 5.73
CA LEU A 133 10.89 -4.95 4.45
C LEU A 133 9.53 -5.61 4.26
N ILE A 134 8.92 -6.16 5.32
CA ILE A 134 7.55 -6.69 5.26
C ILE A 134 6.57 -5.56 4.92
N ILE A 135 6.66 -4.39 5.56
CA ILE A 135 5.81 -3.25 5.26
C ILE A 135 5.95 -2.86 3.78
N LEU A 136 7.17 -2.66 3.30
CA LEU A 136 7.42 -2.30 1.90
C LEU A 136 6.99 -3.38 0.90
N PHE A 137 7.09 -4.66 1.28
CA PHE A 137 6.57 -5.78 0.49
C PHE A 137 5.05 -5.64 0.27
N PHE A 138 4.30 -5.39 1.34
CA PHE A 138 2.84 -5.30 1.27
C PHE A 138 2.34 -4.01 0.64
N LEU A 139 3.18 -3.02 0.39
CA LEU A 139 2.78 -1.80 -0.31
C LEU A 139 2.38 -2.05 -1.78
N GLY A 140 3.05 -2.95 -2.48
CA GLY A 140 2.77 -3.14 -3.91
C GLY A 140 2.90 -4.58 -4.43
N ILE A 141 3.77 -5.41 -3.84
CA ILE A 141 4.05 -6.75 -4.35
C ILE A 141 2.81 -7.66 -4.40
N PRO A 142 1.89 -7.69 -3.41
CA PRO A 142 0.69 -8.51 -3.50
C PRO A 142 -0.18 -8.18 -4.71
N ALA A 143 -0.34 -6.91 -5.06
CA ALA A 143 -1.08 -6.50 -6.24
C ALA A 143 -0.42 -7.03 -7.52
N VAL A 144 0.90 -6.88 -7.65
CA VAL A 144 1.67 -7.39 -8.79
C VAL A 144 1.56 -8.93 -8.90
N ILE A 145 1.66 -9.65 -7.78
CA ILE A 145 1.51 -11.11 -7.79
C ILE A 145 0.12 -11.50 -8.29
N ILE A 146 -0.93 -10.87 -7.79
CA ILE A 146 -2.31 -11.24 -8.10
C ILE A 146 -2.65 -10.89 -9.55
N LYS A 147 -2.38 -9.64 -9.97
CA LYS A 147 -2.75 -9.12 -11.30
C LYS A 147 -1.82 -9.62 -12.39
N ASP A 148 -0.52 -9.45 -12.22
CA ASP A 148 0.45 -9.64 -13.32
C ASP A 148 0.99 -11.08 -13.40
N LEU A 149 1.25 -11.72 -12.24
CA LEU A 149 1.82 -13.05 -12.20
C LEU A 149 0.75 -14.15 -12.27
N LEU A 150 -0.26 -14.09 -11.40
CA LEU A 150 -1.34 -15.08 -11.33
C LEU A 150 -2.47 -14.77 -12.30
N LYS A 151 -2.57 -13.54 -12.82
CA LYS A 151 -3.62 -13.06 -13.72
C LYS A 151 -5.02 -13.35 -13.18
N ILE A 152 -5.19 -13.14 -11.88
CA ILE A 152 -6.50 -13.32 -11.22
C ILE A 152 -7.32 -12.06 -11.48
N ASP A 153 -8.44 -12.24 -12.19
CA ASP A 153 -9.42 -11.19 -12.42
C ASP A 153 -10.70 -11.49 -11.63
N ILE A 154 -11.07 -10.58 -10.72
CA ILE A 154 -12.29 -10.65 -9.92
C ILE A 154 -13.36 -9.67 -10.41
N SER A 155 -13.16 -9.03 -11.57
CA SER A 155 -14.14 -8.10 -12.17
C SER A 155 -15.53 -8.70 -12.31
N PRO A 156 -15.71 -9.98 -12.74
CA PRO A 156 -17.04 -10.58 -12.80
C PRO A 156 -17.72 -10.71 -11.43
N PHE A 157 -16.93 -10.98 -10.39
CA PHE A 157 -17.46 -11.04 -9.02
C PHE A 157 -17.84 -9.66 -8.50
N THR A 158 -17.02 -8.64 -8.76
CA THR A 158 -17.31 -7.26 -8.42
C THR A 158 -18.55 -6.74 -9.14
N ALA A 159 -18.70 -7.05 -10.43
CA ALA A 159 -19.90 -6.71 -11.20
C ALA A 159 -21.17 -7.33 -10.58
N LYS A 160 -21.11 -8.61 -10.17
CA LYS A 160 -22.23 -9.29 -9.50
C LYS A 160 -22.64 -8.62 -8.20
N ILE A 161 -21.67 -8.29 -7.33
CA ILE A 161 -21.96 -7.66 -6.04
C ILE A 161 -22.49 -6.23 -6.23
N SER A 162 -21.90 -5.45 -7.15
CA SER A 162 -22.38 -4.10 -7.46
C SER A 162 -23.78 -4.12 -8.07
N ALA A 163 -24.04 -5.05 -8.99
CA ALA A 163 -25.38 -5.26 -9.56
C ALA A 163 -26.40 -5.67 -8.49
N PHE A 164 -26.02 -6.55 -7.57
CA PHE A 164 -26.87 -6.93 -6.43
C PHE A 164 -27.22 -5.72 -5.55
N MET A 165 -26.25 -4.86 -5.24
CA MET A 165 -26.48 -3.63 -4.47
C MET A 165 -27.45 -2.69 -5.18
N LEU A 166 -27.30 -2.52 -6.50
CA LEU A 166 -28.19 -1.69 -7.32
C LEU A 166 -29.61 -2.27 -7.36
N TRP A 167 -29.73 -3.58 -7.57
CA TRP A 167 -31.03 -4.26 -7.54
C TRP A 167 -31.72 -4.10 -6.18
N TYR A 168 -30.98 -4.30 -5.08
CA TYR A 168 -31.49 -4.15 -3.72
C TYR A 168 -31.98 -2.72 -3.43
N THR A 169 -31.38 -1.71 -4.05
CA THR A 169 -31.81 -0.30 -3.95
C THR A 169 -32.92 0.08 -4.93
N GLY A 170 -33.49 -0.89 -5.66
CA GLY A 170 -34.66 -0.71 -6.49
C GLY A 170 -34.38 -0.31 -7.94
N HIS A 171 -33.13 -0.42 -8.42
CA HIS A 171 -32.81 -0.14 -9.80
C HIS A 171 -33.10 -1.35 -10.68
N GLU A 172 -33.77 -1.11 -11.81
CA GLU A 172 -33.91 -2.10 -12.89
C GLU A 172 -32.55 -2.20 -13.60
N LEU A 173 -32.03 -3.42 -13.75
CA LEU A 173 -30.77 -3.66 -14.42
C LEU A 173 -30.70 -5.04 -15.07
N VAL A 174 -29.78 -5.17 -16.04
CA VAL A 174 -29.35 -6.44 -16.60
C VAL A 174 -27.85 -6.57 -16.39
N LEU A 175 -27.41 -7.74 -15.90
CA LEU A 175 -26.00 -8.07 -15.73
C LEU A 175 -25.60 -9.12 -16.78
N GLU A 176 -24.60 -8.78 -17.62
CA GLU A 176 -24.00 -9.70 -18.58
C GLU A 176 -22.50 -9.75 -18.35
N ASP A 177 -22.02 -10.83 -17.73
CA ASP A 177 -20.62 -11.03 -17.33
C ASP A 177 -20.09 -9.84 -16.49
N VAL A 178 -19.30 -8.95 -17.08
CA VAL A 178 -18.72 -7.75 -16.44
C VAL A 178 -19.47 -6.46 -16.79
N PHE A 179 -20.55 -6.55 -17.58
CA PHE A 179 -21.33 -5.38 -18.00
C PHE A 179 -22.57 -5.23 -17.14
N ILE A 180 -22.77 -4.04 -16.57
CA ILE A 180 -23.97 -3.66 -15.82
C ILE A 180 -24.74 -2.67 -16.68
N TYR A 181 -25.92 -3.06 -17.15
CA TYR A 181 -26.83 -2.26 -17.95
C TYR A 181 -27.93 -1.71 -17.07
N LEU A 182 -28.11 -0.39 -17.06
CA LEU A 182 -29.26 0.28 -16.44
C LEU A 182 -30.06 1.02 -17.53
N PRO A 183 -31.35 1.37 -17.27
CA PRO A 183 -32.06 2.27 -18.15
C PRO A 183 -31.31 3.59 -18.31
N GLY A 184 -30.84 3.89 -19.52
CA GLY A 184 -30.09 5.10 -19.84
C GLY A 184 -28.58 4.95 -20.01
N GLY A 185 -27.97 3.83 -19.62
CA GLY A 185 -26.53 3.62 -19.82
C GLY A 185 -25.99 2.31 -19.27
N SER A 186 -24.72 2.06 -19.55
CA SER A 186 -24.06 0.84 -19.07
C SER A 186 -22.61 1.15 -18.67
N ILE A 187 -22.08 0.31 -17.78
CA ILE A 187 -20.65 0.30 -17.47
C ILE A 187 -20.06 -1.09 -17.68
N LYS A 188 -18.79 -1.12 -18.04
CA LYS A 188 -17.97 -2.33 -18.01
C LYS A 188 -17.08 -2.29 -16.77
N VAL A 189 -17.17 -3.29 -15.92
CA VAL A 189 -16.24 -3.48 -14.81
C VAL A 189 -14.99 -4.15 -15.36
N TYR A 190 -13.92 -3.40 -15.54
CA TYR A 190 -12.62 -3.92 -16.00
C TYR A 190 -11.67 -4.18 -14.82
N GLU A 191 -10.53 -4.78 -15.11
CA GLU A 191 -9.57 -5.22 -14.09
C GLU A 191 -9.13 -4.09 -13.12
N GLY A 192 -8.96 -2.84 -13.61
CA GLY A 192 -8.66 -1.67 -12.79
C GLY A 192 -9.76 -1.30 -11.78
N CYS A 193 -11.03 -1.68 -12.07
CA CYS A 193 -12.18 -1.48 -11.18
C CYS A 193 -12.54 -2.72 -10.37
N SER A 194 -11.76 -3.82 -10.48
CA SER A 194 -12.04 -5.10 -9.81
C SER A 194 -12.02 -5.01 -8.28
N GLY A 195 -11.25 -4.07 -7.71
CA GLY A 195 -11.08 -3.89 -6.27
C GLY A 195 -9.86 -4.61 -5.69
N ILE A 196 -9.09 -5.34 -6.50
CA ILE A 196 -7.85 -6.01 -6.05
C ILE A 196 -6.91 -5.00 -5.41
N GLU A 197 -6.79 -3.81 -5.98
CA GLU A 197 -5.92 -2.76 -5.48
C GLU A 197 -6.35 -2.28 -4.09
N SER A 198 -7.61 -1.95 -3.90
CA SER A 198 -8.15 -1.54 -2.59
C SER A 198 -7.99 -2.64 -1.54
N MET A 199 -8.22 -3.90 -1.93
CA MET A 199 -8.02 -5.06 -1.05
C MET A 199 -6.56 -5.22 -0.65
N THR A 200 -5.61 -5.11 -1.58
CA THR A 200 -4.18 -5.28 -1.29
C THR A 200 -3.63 -4.12 -0.46
N TYR A 201 -4.11 -2.90 -0.64
CA TYR A 201 -3.75 -1.78 0.21
C TYR A 201 -4.24 -1.96 1.64
N LEU A 202 -5.48 -2.38 1.85
CA LEU A 202 -5.98 -2.65 3.20
C LEU A 202 -5.32 -3.88 3.83
N LEU A 203 -4.98 -4.89 3.05
CA LEU A 203 -4.14 -6.00 3.50
C LEU A 203 -2.81 -5.47 4.03
N GLY A 204 -2.12 -4.65 3.26
CA GLY A 204 -0.87 -4.02 3.68
C GLY A 204 -1.03 -3.16 4.92
N LEU A 205 -2.09 -2.34 4.98
CA LEU A 205 -2.40 -1.52 6.17
C LEU A 205 -2.65 -2.38 7.41
N SER A 206 -3.34 -3.52 7.26
CA SER A 206 -3.54 -4.46 8.37
C SER A 206 -2.21 -5.01 8.91
N VAL A 207 -1.25 -5.28 8.02
CA VAL A 207 0.11 -5.70 8.39
C VAL A 207 0.87 -4.58 9.09
N VAL A 208 0.77 -3.35 8.58
CA VAL A 208 1.36 -2.16 9.23
C VAL A 208 0.82 -2.01 10.66
N CYS A 209 -0.50 -2.05 10.82
CA CYS A 209 -1.14 -1.95 12.13
C CYS A 209 -0.69 -3.06 13.09
N LEU A 210 -0.63 -4.31 12.63
CA LEU A 210 -0.19 -5.45 13.45
C LEU A 210 1.30 -5.38 13.84
N ILE A 211 2.14 -4.68 13.05
CA ILE A 211 3.57 -4.49 13.37
C ILE A 211 3.76 -3.30 14.31
N MET A 212 3.07 -2.18 14.05
CA MET A 212 3.24 -0.92 14.80
C MET A 212 2.49 -0.92 16.13
N PHE A 213 1.33 -1.56 16.17
CA PHE A 213 0.42 -1.59 17.32
C PHE A 213 -0.01 -3.04 17.61
N PRO A 214 0.91 -3.89 18.09
CA PRO A 214 0.62 -5.30 18.32
C PRO A 214 -0.49 -5.44 19.37
N LEU A 215 -1.41 -6.37 19.09
CA LEU A 215 -2.50 -6.73 20.01
C LEU A 215 -2.06 -7.92 20.85
N GLU A 216 -2.03 -7.80 22.15
CA GLU A 216 -1.60 -8.87 23.07
C GLU A 216 -2.67 -9.95 23.20
N ARG A 217 -3.91 -9.55 23.47
CA ARG A 217 -5.07 -10.46 23.62
C ARG A 217 -5.48 -11.12 22.31
N PHE A 218 -5.46 -10.35 21.21
CA PHE A 218 -5.85 -10.81 19.88
C PHE A 218 -4.65 -11.37 19.09
N ASN A 219 -3.61 -11.87 19.78
CA ASN A 219 -2.37 -12.34 19.13
C ASN A 219 -2.48 -13.75 18.52
N GLN A 220 -3.57 -14.49 18.80
CA GLN A 220 -3.77 -15.81 18.22
C GLN A 220 -3.89 -15.76 16.69
N ARG A 221 -3.50 -16.81 16.01
CA ARG A 221 -3.55 -16.89 14.53
C ARG A 221 -4.94 -16.60 13.97
N LEU A 222 -5.98 -17.09 14.64
CA LEU A 222 -7.38 -16.85 14.23
C LEU A 222 -7.73 -15.37 14.26
N HIS A 223 -7.36 -14.63 15.31
CA HIS A 223 -7.64 -13.20 15.41
C HIS A 223 -6.94 -12.40 14.30
N LYS A 224 -5.66 -12.71 14.03
CA LYS A 224 -4.93 -12.08 12.91
C LYS A 224 -5.61 -12.37 11.57
N LEU A 225 -6.08 -13.60 11.36
CA LEU A 225 -6.81 -13.96 10.15
C LEU A 225 -8.13 -13.18 10.03
N LEU A 226 -8.87 -13.01 11.13
CA LEU A 226 -10.10 -12.21 11.15
C LEU A 226 -9.83 -10.73 10.84
N ILE A 227 -8.76 -10.15 11.37
CA ILE A 227 -8.34 -8.76 11.09
C ILE A 227 -8.04 -8.59 9.60
N VAL A 228 -7.24 -9.51 9.04
CA VAL A 228 -6.89 -9.50 7.62
C VAL A 228 -8.13 -9.70 6.75
N SER A 229 -9.02 -10.64 7.12
CA SER A 229 -10.27 -10.88 6.39
C SER A 229 -11.19 -9.66 6.41
N PHE A 230 -11.28 -8.96 7.55
CA PHE A 230 -12.05 -7.72 7.66
C PHE A 230 -11.46 -6.63 6.75
N ALA A 231 -10.12 -6.48 6.72
CA ALA A 231 -9.44 -5.53 5.83
C ALA A 231 -9.77 -5.82 4.35
N LEU A 232 -9.60 -7.06 3.92
CA LEU A 232 -9.89 -7.48 2.53
C LEU A 232 -11.36 -7.26 2.18
N THR A 233 -12.28 -7.66 3.04
CA THR A 233 -13.72 -7.49 2.83
C THR A 233 -14.10 -6.01 2.75
N THR A 234 -13.56 -5.16 3.64
CA THR A 234 -13.81 -3.72 3.61
C THR A 234 -13.34 -3.10 2.30
N GLY A 235 -12.11 -3.42 1.85
CA GLY A 235 -11.58 -2.93 0.58
C GLY A 235 -12.45 -3.34 -0.61
N PHE A 236 -12.88 -4.60 -0.63
CA PHE A 236 -13.75 -5.13 -1.67
C PHE A 236 -15.14 -4.45 -1.67
N ILE A 237 -15.82 -4.37 -0.52
CA ILE A 237 -17.18 -3.81 -0.41
C ILE A 237 -17.18 -2.32 -0.77
N VAL A 238 -16.23 -1.53 -0.26
CA VAL A 238 -16.14 -0.11 -0.59
C VAL A 238 -15.93 0.10 -2.09
N ASN A 239 -15.09 -0.74 -2.73
CA ASN A 239 -14.92 -0.69 -4.17
C ASN A 239 -16.21 -1.10 -4.94
N ALA A 240 -16.93 -2.12 -4.49
CA ALA A 240 -18.21 -2.52 -5.12
C ALA A 240 -19.26 -1.40 -5.03
N VAL A 241 -19.32 -0.66 -3.92
CA VAL A 241 -20.16 0.55 -3.78
C VAL A 241 -19.72 1.64 -4.78
N ARG A 242 -18.41 1.85 -4.95
CA ARG A 242 -17.89 2.78 -5.96
C ARG A 242 -18.35 2.38 -7.38
N VAL A 243 -18.24 1.11 -7.74
CA VAL A 243 -18.68 0.60 -9.05
C VAL A 243 -20.20 0.80 -9.23
N ALA A 244 -21.00 0.55 -8.18
CA ALA A 244 -22.45 0.80 -8.22
C ALA A 244 -22.76 2.28 -8.43
N LEU A 245 -22.06 3.20 -7.76
CA LEU A 245 -22.22 4.64 -7.98
C LEU A 245 -21.88 5.02 -9.43
N MET A 246 -20.77 4.51 -9.96
CA MET A 246 -20.37 4.78 -11.35
C MET A 246 -21.42 4.29 -12.35
N ALA A 247 -22.07 3.14 -12.08
CA ALA A 247 -23.15 2.64 -12.93
C ALA A 247 -24.34 3.62 -12.97
N ILE A 248 -24.74 4.18 -11.82
CA ILE A 248 -25.82 5.19 -11.73
C ILE A 248 -25.43 6.46 -12.50
N LEU A 249 -24.20 6.93 -12.34
CA LEU A 249 -23.73 8.15 -13.01
C LEU A 249 -23.67 7.97 -14.54
N ALA A 250 -23.21 6.80 -15.01
CA ALA A 250 -23.21 6.47 -16.42
C ALA A 250 -24.65 6.42 -16.99
N ALA A 251 -25.60 5.82 -16.26
CA ALA A 251 -26.99 5.75 -16.66
C ALA A 251 -27.68 7.12 -16.69
N SER A 252 -27.29 8.05 -15.82
CA SER A 252 -27.79 9.42 -15.80
C SER A 252 -27.11 10.35 -16.82
N SER A 253 -26.20 9.84 -17.65
CA SER A 253 -25.39 10.60 -18.61
C SER A 253 -24.60 11.75 -17.99
N ASN A 254 -24.29 11.67 -16.69
CA ASN A 254 -23.51 12.66 -15.98
C ASN A 254 -22.01 12.33 -16.10
N ILE A 255 -21.44 12.64 -17.28
CA ILE A 255 -20.07 12.29 -17.62
C ILE A 255 -19.08 12.97 -16.69
N GLU A 256 -19.29 14.24 -16.34
CA GLU A 256 -18.40 15.01 -15.46
C GLU A 256 -18.30 14.35 -14.06
N ALA A 257 -19.44 14.00 -13.47
CA ALA A 257 -19.44 13.29 -12.19
C ALA A 257 -18.86 11.88 -12.32
N PHE A 258 -19.12 11.18 -13.45
CA PHE A 258 -18.54 9.89 -13.70
C PHE A 258 -17.00 9.95 -13.72
N ASP A 259 -16.41 10.86 -14.48
CA ASP A 259 -14.96 11.05 -14.59
C ASP A 259 -14.35 11.43 -13.24
N TYR A 260 -15.00 12.33 -12.48
CA TYR A 260 -14.58 12.69 -11.13
C TYR A 260 -14.47 11.49 -10.17
N TRP A 261 -15.48 10.60 -10.17
CA TRP A 261 -15.50 9.41 -9.30
C TRP A 261 -14.72 8.21 -9.85
N HIS A 262 -14.45 8.19 -11.17
CA HIS A 262 -13.74 7.12 -11.84
C HIS A 262 -12.21 7.28 -11.74
N GLU A 263 -11.69 8.40 -12.24
CA GLU A 263 -10.24 8.68 -12.35
C GLU A 263 -9.78 9.89 -11.56
N GLY A 264 -10.72 10.73 -11.10
CA GLY A 264 -10.42 11.97 -10.38
C GLY A 264 -10.32 11.80 -8.87
N ASP A 265 -10.34 12.96 -8.17
CA ASP A 265 -10.22 13.05 -6.69
C ASP A 265 -11.29 12.24 -5.95
N GLY A 266 -12.46 12.01 -6.57
CA GLY A 266 -13.53 11.20 -6.02
C GLY A 266 -13.11 9.75 -5.77
N SER A 267 -12.20 9.21 -6.59
CA SER A 267 -11.70 7.85 -6.39
C SER A 267 -10.93 7.69 -5.08
N LEU A 268 -10.20 8.74 -4.65
CA LEU A 268 -9.49 8.78 -3.37
C LEU A 268 -10.43 8.74 -2.16
N ILE A 269 -11.61 9.34 -2.27
CA ILE A 269 -12.59 9.39 -1.18
C ILE A 269 -12.99 7.96 -0.79
N PHE A 270 -13.20 7.07 -1.75
CA PHE A 270 -13.47 5.66 -1.46
C PHE A 270 -12.30 4.97 -0.76
N GLY A 271 -11.06 5.25 -1.20
CA GLY A 271 -9.86 4.77 -0.50
C GLY A 271 -9.79 5.27 0.94
N MET A 272 -10.05 6.55 1.18
CA MET A 272 -10.08 7.14 2.53
C MET A 272 -11.20 6.53 3.39
N ILE A 273 -12.38 6.30 2.83
CA ILE A 273 -13.49 5.63 3.54
C ILE A 273 -13.06 4.22 3.95
N ALA A 274 -12.45 3.44 3.05
CA ALA A 274 -12.01 2.09 3.36
C ALA A 274 -10.94 2.07 4.46
N VAL A 275 -9.93 2.96 4.37
CA VAL A 275 -8.90 3.16 5.41
C VAL A 275 -9.53 3.60 6.74
N GLY A 276 -10.50 4.53 6.69
CA GLY A 276 -11.21 5.02 7.87
C GLY A 276 -12.01 3.92 8.57
N ILE A 277 -12.78 3.11 7.84
CA ILE A 277 -13.54 1.99 8.38
C ILE A 277 -12.60 0.97 9.04
N PHE A 278 -11.54 0.58 8.34
CA PHE A 278 -10.56 -0.36 8.88
C PHE A 278 -9.84 0.24 10.10
N GLY A 279 -9.44 1.50 10.05
CA GLY A 279 -8.77 2.20 11.15
C GLY A 279 -9.64 2.26 12.41
N LEU A 280 -10.92 2.61 12.27
CA LEU A 280 -11.88 2.61 13.38
C LEU A 280 -12.07 1.21 13.97
N PHE A 281 -12.16 0.19 13.14
CA PHE A 281 -12.22 -1.20 13.60
C PHE A 281 -10.95 -1.59 14.36
N TYR A 282 -9.77 -1.25 13.87
CA TYR A 282 -8.52 -1.58 14.54
C TYR A 282 -8.35 -0.82 15.85
N MET A 283 -8.72 0.46 15.89
CA MET A 283 -8.75 1.26 17.13
C MET A 283 -9.72 0.68 18.16
N PHE A 284 -10.87 0.18 17.73
CA PHE A 284 -11.81 -0.52 18.61
C PHE A 284 -11.16 -1.76 19.23
N LEU A 285 -10.44 -2.57 18.43
CA LEU A 285 -9.71 -3.73 18.93
C LEU A 285 -8.61 -3.35 19.93
N LEU A 286 -7.83 -2.29 19.65
CA LEU A 286 -6.82 -1.77 20.57
C LEU A 286 -7.43 -1.36 21.91
N LYS A 287 -8.55 -0.63 21.88
CA LYS A 287 -9.25 -0.26 23.09
C LYS A 287 -9.75 -1.46 23.89
N GLN A 288 -10.22 -2.52 23.21
CA GLN A 288 -10.63 -3.76 23.88
C GLN A 288 -9.43 -4.53 24.47
N ASP A 289 -8.28 -4.44 23.83
CA ASP A 289 -7.03 -5.04 24.28
C ASP A 289 -6.54 -4.36 25.58
N GLU A 290 -6.62 -3.03 25.66
CA GLU A 290 -6.24 -2.22 26.82
C GLU A 290 -7.19 -2.38 28.02
N LEU A 291 -8.50 -2.50 27.77
CA LEU A 291 -9.53 -2.56 28.83
C LEU A 291 -9.56 -3.89 29.60
N ASN A 292 -8.97 -4.94 29.04
CA ASN A 292 -8.88 -6.27 29.66
C ASN A 292 -7.44 -6.79 29.64
N PRO A 293 -6.51 -6.20 30.41
CA PRO A 293 -5.19 -6.78 30.57
C PRO A 293 -5.40 -8.20 31.13
N GLN A 294 -4.78 -9.19 30.50
CA GLN A 294 -4.74 -10.54 31.05
C GLN A 294 -4.01 -10.42 32.40
N ASP A 295 -4.61 -10.93 33.45
CA ASP A 295 -3.88 -11.19 34.68
C ASP A 295 -2.60 -11.95 34.33
N PRO A 296 -1.43 -11.56 34.86
CA PRO A 296 -0.20 -12.25 34.55
C PRO A 296 -0.39 -13.73 34.84
N VAL A 297 -0.23 -14.56 33.81
CA VAL A 297 -0.27 -16.02 33.97
C VAL A 297 0.83 -16.33 34.98
N GLU A 298 0.43 -16.62 36.22
CA GLU A 298 1.31 -17.18 37.24
C GLU A 298 1.93 -18.45 36.67
N SER A 299 3.19 -18.35 36.32
CA SER A 299 4.02 -19.44 35.82
C SER A 299 4.74 -20.12 36.98
#